data_c6342788ebc36d7b6ac25b02e2ce01cb
#
_entry.id   c6342788ebc36d7b6ac25b02e2ce01cb
#
_cell.length_a   1.000
_cell.length_b   1.000
_cell.length_c   1.000
_cell.angle_alpha   90.00
_cell.angle_beta   90.00
_cell.angle_gamma   90.00
#
_symmetry.space_group_name_H-M   'P 1'
#
loop_
_entity.id
_entity.type
_entity.pdbx_description
1 polymer ?
#
loop_
_entity_poly.entity_id
_entity_poly.type
_entity_poly.pdbx_seq_one_letter_code
_entity_poly.pdbx_strand_id
1 'polypeptide(L)'
;MTLEPIQYGLGALSGGLVGFSLGLVGGGGSILAVPLMVYLVGVSNPHVAIGTSALAVAANAATGLASHAREHTVKWRCGGMYAAAGIAGAFAGSTIGKSFDGQKLLFLFALVMIAVGVLMLRGRKAQGVPGAECNRENAPRVLGYGLGTGVFSGFFGIGGGFLIVPGLVASTRMPMINAVGTSLVAVTAFGLTTAVNYALSGLVDWPLAGVFIMGGIAGGLSGTIAAKRLSGAGALTTVFAGLIFVVATYMLWKSWNAL
;
A
#
# COMPACT_ATOMS: atom_id res chain seq x y z
N MET A 1 -17.22 16.91 6.36
CA MET A 1 -17.51 16.19 7.61
C MET A 1 -16.67 16.85 8.70
N THR A 2 -17.29 17.30 9.80
CA THR A 2 -16.52 17.77 10.96
C THR A 2 -16.20 16.55 11.83
N LEU A 3 -14.97 16.06 11.72
CA LEU A 3 -14.49 15.00 12.61
C LEU A 3 -14.23 15.59 14.01
N GLU A 4 -14.44 14.78 15.03
CA GLU A 4 -14.13 15.18 16.40
C GLU A 4 -12.61 15.21 16.65
N PRO A 5 -12.11 16.03 17.58
CA PRO A 5 -10.66 16.11 17.88
C PRO A 5 -10.01 14.75 18.17
N ILE A 6 -10.74 13.84 18.79
CA ILE A 6 -10.26 12.48 19.10
C ILE A 6 -10.01 11.66 17.82
N GLN A 7 -10.81 11.87 16.78
CA GLN A 7 -10.66 11.18 15.50
C GLN A 7 -9.38 11.62 14.76
N TYR A 8 -8.99 12.90 14.89
CA TYR A 8 -7.69 13.36 14.38
C TYR A 8 -6.53 12.73 15.15
N GLY A 9 -6.64 12.59 16.48
CA GLY A 9 -5.64 11.86 17.27
C GLY A 9 -5.51 10.38 16.85
N LEU A 10 -6.65 9.70 16.63
CA LEU A 10 -6.68 8.34 16.08
C LEU A 10 -6.15 8.29 14.64
N GLY A 11 -6.37 9.34 13.86
CA GLY A 11 -5.80 9.51 12.52
C GLY A 11 -4.26 9.56 12.53
N ALA A 12 -3.68 10.35 13.43
CA ALA A 12 -2.23 10.40 13.62
C ALA A 12 -1.65 9.05 14.05
N LEU A 13 -2.29 8.37 15.00
CA LEU A 13 -1.89 7.05 15.47
C LEU A 13 -1.97 6.02 14.32
N SER A 14 -3.07 6.01 13.57
CA SER A 14 -3.26 5.14 12.41
C SER A 14 -2.21 5.39 11.34
N GLY A 15 -1.94 6.67 11.05
CA GLY A 15 -0.85 7.06 10.16
C GLY A 15 0.49 6.52 10.66
N GLY A 16 0.79 6.66 11.95
CA GLY A 16 1.99 6.13 12.59
C GLY A 16 2.14 4.62 12.42
N LEU A 17 1.08 3.85 12.63
CA LEU A 17 1.05 2.40 12.44
C LEU A 17 1.28 2.00 10.98
N VAL A 18 0.63 2.69 10.04
CA VAL A 18 0.81 2.46 8.61
C VAL A 18 2.22 2.83 8.17
N GLY A 19 2.72 3.99 8.59
CA GLY A 19 4.09 4.43 8.29
C GLY A 19 5.13 3.47 8.86
N PHE A 20 4.97 3.04 10.10
CA PHE A 20 5.82 2.04 10.74
C PHE A 20 5.85 0.72 9.95
N SER A 21 4.69 0.23 9.54
CA SER A 21 4.56 -0.96 8.71
C SER A 21 5.22 -0.79 7.33
N LEU A 22 5.06 0.41 6.71
CA LEU A 22 5.73 0.77 5.46
C LEU A 22 7.26 0.80 5.62
N GLY A 23 7.76 1.34 6.73
CA GLY A 23 9.18 1.35 7.05
C GLY A 23 9.76 -0.03 7.30
N LEU A 24 8.98 -0.95 7.88
CA LEU A 24 9.40 -2.33 8.19
C LEU A 24 9.40 -3.25 6.96
N VAL A 25 8.31 -3.25 6.19
CA VAL A 25 8.00 -4.26 5.17
C VAL A 25 7.98 -3.64 3.76
N GLY A 26 8.25 -2.34 3.66
CA GLY A 26 8.12 -1.60 2.42
C GLY A 26 6.65 -1.40 2.04
N GLY A 27 6.36 -1.37 0.74
CA GLY A 27 5.00 -1.10 0.24
C GLY A 27 3.88 -1.98 0.82
N GLY A 28 4.23 -3.13 1.42
CA GLY A 28 3.25 -4.03 2.04
C GLY A 28 2.44 -3.39 3.17
N GLY A 29 3.03 -2.43 3.90
CA GLY A 29 2.39 -1.78 5.05
C GLY A 29 1.15 -0.95 4.72
N SER A 30 0.98 -0.53 3.47
CA SER A 30 -0.16 0.28 3.03
C SER A 30 -1.52 -0.44 3.13
N ILE A 31 -1.52 -1.78 3.20
CA ILE A 31 -2.76 -2.59 3.26
C ILE A 31 -3.63 -2.25 4.50
N LEU A 32 -3.03 -1.72 5.56
CA LEU A 32 -3.74 -1.36 6.80
C LEU A 32 -4.40 0.03 6.74
N ALA A 33 -4.07 0.86 5.74
CA ALA A 33 -4.48 2.26 5.74
C ALA A 33 -6.01 2.43 5.68
N VAL A 34 -6.68 1.77 4.74
CA VAL A 34 -8.14 1.82 4.60
C VAL A 34 -8.86 1.25 5.84
N PRO A 35 -8.51 0.03 6.34
CA PRO A 35 -9.13 -0.51 7.54
C PRO A 35 -9.02 0.40 8.75
N LEU A 36 -7.84 0.97 9.00
CA LEU A 36 -7.63 1.87 10.14
C LEU A 36 -8.45 3.15 9.99
N MET A 37 -8.55 3.71 8.79
CA MET A 37 -9.40 4.87 8.52
C MET A 37 -10.89 4.59 8.82
N VAL A 38 -11.40 3.45 8.37
CA VAL A 38 -12.82 3.11 8.53
C VAL A 38 -13.12 2.67 9.96
N TYR A 39 -12.31 1.78 10.54
CA TYR A 39 -12.68 1.08 11.78
C TYR A 39 -12.06 1.68 13.03
N LEU A 40 -10.89 2.32 12.94
CA LEU A 40 -10.24 2.94 14.09
C LEU A 40 -10.56 4.44 14.16
N VAL A 41 -10.41 5.16 13.05
CA VAL A 41 -10.73 6.60 13.00
C VAL A 41 -12.24 6.83 12.93
N GLY A 42 -13.00 5.87 12.36
CA GLY A 42 -14.46 5.95 12.28
C GLY A 42 -14.96 6.79 11.08
N VAL A 43 -14.21 6.84 9.99
CA VAL A 43 -14.67 7.51 8.76
C VAL A 43 -15.87 6.75 8.18
N SER A 44 -17.05 7.36 8.23
CA SER A 44 -18.32 6.71 7.90
C SER A 44 -18.45 6.36 6.42
N ASN A 45 -17.84 7.15 5.52
CA ASN A 45 -17.88 6.90 4.09
C ASN A 45 -16.62 6.15 3.65
N PRO A 46 -16.72 4.86 3.22
CA PRO A 46 -15.57 4.08 2.76
C PRO A 46 -14.79 4.73 1.61
N HIS A 47 -15.47 5.43 0.70
CA HIS A 47 -14.80 6.11 -0.41
C HIS A 47 -13.95 7.30 0.05
N VAL A 48 -14.40 8.05 1.07
CA VAL A 48 -13.58 9.12 1.69
C VAL A 48 -12.37 8.51 2.39
N ALA A 49 -12.54 7.38 3.09
CA ALA A 49 -11.42 6.66 3.70
C ALA A 49 -10.40 6.20 2.66
N ILE A 50 -10.86 5.67 1.52
CA ILE A 50 -10.03 5.24 0.39
C ILE A 50 -9.25 6.42 -0.21
N GLY A 51 -9.92 7.51 -0.57
CA GLY A 51 -9.27 8.66 -1.18
C GLY A 51 -8.24 9.32 -0.24
N THR A 52 -8.62 9.49 1.03
CA THR A 52 -7.77 10.08 2.07
C THR A 52 -6.55 9.21 2.36
N SER A 53 -6.75 7.89 2.50
CA SER A 53 -5.65 6.95 2.74
C SER A 53 -4.72 6.82 1.53
N ALA A 54 -5.23 6.87 0.31
CA ALA A 54 -4.42 6.82 -0.90
C ALA A 54 -3.43 8.00 -0.97
N LEU A 55 -3.89 9.21 -0.65
CA LEU A 55 -3.04 10.39 -0.55
C LEU A 55 -1.96 10.23 0.53
N ALA A 56 -2.38 9.79 1.71
CA ALA A 56 -1.46 9.63 2.83
C ALA A 56 -0.41 8.54 2.58
N VAL A 57 -0.82 7.40 2.01
CA VAL A 57 0.09 6.32 1.63
C VAL A 57 1.08 6.80 0.56
N ALA A 58 0.63 7.55 -0.45
CA ALA A 58 1.50 8.10 -1.48
C ALA A 58 2.58 9.03 -0.89
N ALA A 59 2.20 9.94 0.00
CA ALA A 59 3.13 10.84 0.68
C ALA A 59 4.14 10.08 1.54
N ASN A 60 3.67 9.10 2.33
CA ASN A 60 4.53 8.27 3.17
C ASN A 60 5.46 7.38 2.33
N ALA A 61 4.97 6.84 1.20
CA ALA A 61 5.80 6.07 0.27
C ALA A 61 6.86 6.95 -0.39
N ALA A 62 6.57 8.21 -0.72
CA ALA A 62 7.53 9.15 -1.26
C ALA A 62 8.67 9.44 -0.27
N THR A 63 8.38 9.57 1.05
CA THR A 63 9.41 9.73 2.07
C THR A 63 10.29 8.48 2.21
N GLY A 64 9.68 7.29 2.19
CA GLY A 64 10.38 6.01 2.15
C GLY A 64 11.24 5.87 0.89
N LEU A 65 10.72 6.28 -0.27
CA LEU A 65 11.46 6.30 -1.54
C LEU A 65 12.72 7.15 -1.46
N ALA A 66 12.65 8.33 -0.84
CA ALA A 66 13.80 9.19 -0.66
C ALA A 66 14.92 8.51 0.17
N SER A 67 14.56 7.72 1.19
CA SER A 67 15.51 6.92 1.97
C SER A 67 16.14 5.80 1.14
N HIS A 68 15.33 5.00 0.46
CA HIS A 68 15.79 3.90 -0.40
C HIS A 68 16.60 4.37 -1.61
N ALA A 69 16.31 5.57 -2.13
CA ALA A 69 17.08 6.18 -3.22
C ALA A 69 18.52 6.52 -2.77
N ARG A 70 18.68 7.04 -1.53
CA ARG A 70 20.00 7.31 -0.95
C ARG A 70 20.80 6.02 -0.69
N GLU A 71 20.14 4.92 -0.40
CA GLU A 71 20.77 3.61 -0.18
C GLU A 71 20.99 2.83 -1.50
N HIS A 72 20.72 3.43 -2.68
CA HIS A 72 20.88 2.83 -4.01
C HIS A 72 20.13 1.50 -4.20
N THR A 73 19.07 1.26 -3.43
CA THR A 73 18.26 0.03 -3.53
C THR A 73 17.16 0.12 -4.61
N VAL A 74 16.89 1.32 -5.13
CA VAL A 74 15.84 1.58 -6.13
C VAL A 74 16.36 1.30 -7.53
N LYS A 75 15.69 0.43 -8.26
CA LYS A 75 15.91 0.19 -9.70
C LYS A 75 14.97 1.10 -10.51
N TRP A 76 15.40 2.35 -10.74
CA TRP A 76 14.59 3.41 -11.33
C TRP A 76 13.93 3.03 -12.66
N ARG A 77 14.67 2.34 -13.56
CA ARG A 77 14.14 1.89 -14.86
C ARG A 77 12.97 0.93 -14.67
N CYS A 78 13.11 -0.05 -13.78
CA CYS A 78 12.05 -0.99 -13.47
C CYS A 78 10.85 -0.30 -12.80
N GLY A 79 11.12 0.54 -11.80
CA GLY A 79 10.09 1.32 -11.10
C GLY A 79 9.31 2.23 -12.04
N GLY A 80 10.02 2.94 -12.94
CA GLY A 80 9.39 3.84 -13.91
C GLY A 80 8.50 3.11 -14.92
N MET A 81 8.97 1.99 -15.48
CA MET A 81 8.18 1.18 -16.42
C MET A 81 6.93 0.59 -15.74
N TYR A 82 7.11 0.04 -14.54
CA TYR A 82 6.03 -0.52 -13.75
C TYR A 82 5.00 0.56 -13.37
N ALA A 83 5.48 1.72 -12.91
CA ALA A 83 4.65 2.85 -12.52
C ALA A 83 3.88 3.42 -13.71
N ALA A 84 4.50 3.59 -14.86
CA ALA A 84 3.85 4.15 -16.05
C ALA A 84 2.64 3.31 -16.50
N ALA A 85 2.79 1.98 -16.58
CA ALA A 85 1.68 1.10 -16.89
C ALA A 85 0.62 1.08 -15.77
N GLY A 86 1.07 1.08 -14.52
CA GLY A 86 0.19 1.02 -13.37
C GLY A 86 -0.58 2.31 -13.09
N ILE A 87 -0.12 3.49 -13.53
CA ILE A 87 -0.89 4.73 -13.49
C ILE A 87 -2.18 4.59 -14.30
N ALA A 88 -2.10 4.04 -15.52
CA ALA A 88 -3.28 3.79 -16.33
C ALA A 88 -4.22 2.78 -15.64
N GLY A 89 -3.65 1.71 -15.06
CA GLY A 89 -4.40 0.75 -14.26
C GLY A 89 -5.06 1.37 -13.03
N ALA A 90 -4.33 2.17 -12.26
CA ALA A 90 -4.82 2.81 -11.04
C ALA A 90 -5.95 3.81 -11.33
N PHE A 91 -5.84 4.55 -12.42
CA PHE A 91 -6.90 5.46 -12.86
C PHE A 91 -8.18 4.68 -13.24
N ALA A 92 -8.06 3.64 -14.06
CA ALA A 92 -9.19 2.80 -14.42
C ALA A 92 -9.78 2.09 -13.20
N GLY A 93 -8.94 1.47 -12.36
CA GLY A 93 -9.35 0.79 -11.15
C GLY A 93 -10.07 1.71 -10.16
N SER A 94 -9.53 2.90 -9.91
CA SER A 94 -10.15 3.88 -8.99
C SER A 94 -11.47 4.44 -9.53
N THR A 95 -11.60 4.58 -10.84
CA THR A 95 -12.86 4.99 -11.48
C THR A 95 -13.93 3.92 -11.31
N ILE A 96 -13.58 2.65 -11.55
CA ILE A 96 -14.49 1.52 -11.33
C ILE A 96 -14.80 1.37 -9.84
N GLY A 97 -13.81 1.48 -8.95
CA GLY A 97 -13.99 1.38 -7.50
C GLY A 97 -14.99 2.39 -6.94
N LYS A 98 -15.00 3.61 -7.46
CA LYS A 98 -15.98 4.65 -7.06
C LYS A 98 -17.43 4.30 -7.41
N SER A 99 -17.68 3.47 -8.42
CA SER A 99 -19.03 3.05 -8.80
C SER A 99 -19.54 1.84 -8.01
N PHE A 100 -18.67 1.20 -7.23
CA PHE A 100 -19.05 0.08 -6.36
C PHE A 100 -19.58 0.57 -5.02
N ASP A 101 -20.47 -0.20 -4.42
CA ASP A 101 -20.89 0.01 -3.06
C ASP A 101 -19.71 -0.11 -2.08
N GLY A 102 -19.55 0.88 -1.20
CA GLY A 102 -18.37 0.95 -0.32
C GLY A 102 -18.27 -0.22 0.65
N GLN A 103 -19.40 -0.78 1.14
CA GLN A 103 -19.39 -1.93 2.05
C GLN A 103 -18.97 -3.20 1.32
N LYS A 104 -19.47 -3.41 0.10
CA LYS A 104 -19.05 -4.52 -0.76
C LYS A 104 -17.57 -4.42 -1.12
N LEU A 105 -17.08 -3.19 -1.35
CA LEU A 105 -15.67 -2.95 -1.63
C LEU A 105 -14.78 -3.35 -0.44
N LEU A 106 -15.19 -3.00 0.79
CA LEU A 106 -14.48 -3.39 2.02
C LEU A 106 -14.51 -4.91 2.23
N PHE A 107 -15.62 -5.57 1.93
CA PHE A 107 -15.72 -7.03 2.00
C PHE A 107 -14.77 -7.72 1.02
N LEU A 108 -14.78 -7.30 -0.26
CA LEU A 108 -13.85 -7.80 -1.26
C LEU A 108 -12.39 -7.54 -0.88
N PHE A 109 -12.14 -6.37 -0.29
CA PHE A 109 -10.80 -6.02 0.19
C PHE A 109 -10.33 -6.97 1.29
N ALA A 110 -11.18 -7.32 2.25
CA ALA A 110 -10.83 -8.27 3.29
C ALA A 110 -10.48 -9.66 2.73
N LEU A 111 -11.18 -10.13 1.69
CA LEU A 111 -10.82 -11.38 1.00
C LEU A 111 -9.43 -11.29 0.34
N VAL A 112 -9.14 -10.17 -0.31
CA VAL A 112 -7.81 -9.92 -0.91
C VAL A 112 -6.73 -9.89 0.17
N MET A 113 -7.00 -9.26 1.33
CA MET A 113 -6.07 -9.24 2.47
C MET A 113 -5.71 -10.67 2.93
N ILE A 114 -6.69 -11.57 3.04
CA ILE A 114 -6.45 -12.97 3.40
C ILE A 114 -5.58 -13.66 2.34
N ALA A 115 -5.92 -13.52 1.06
CA ALA A 115 -5.16 -14.12 -0.02
C ALA A 115 -3.69 -13.66 0.01
N VAL A 116 -3.46 -12.37 0.22
CA VAL A 116 -2.12 -11.79 0.31
C VAL A 116 -1.38 -12.26 1.56
N GLY A 117 -2.04 -12.32 2.72
CA GLY A 117 -1.45 -12.87 3.94
C GLY A 117 -0.94 -14.31 3.73
N VAL A 118 -1.72 -15.14 3.04
CA VAL A 118 -1.31 -16.51 2.67
C VAL A 118 -0.12 -16.50 1.71
N LEU A 119 -0.14 -15.65 0.68
CA LEU A 119 0.96 -15.53 -0.29
C LEU A 119 2.26 -15.06 0.39
N MET A 120 2.17 -14.11 1.31
CA MET A 120 3.33 -13.64 2.08
C MET A 120 3.96 -14.76 2.93
N LEU A 121 3.14 -15.60 3.53
CA LEU A 121 3.62 -16.75 4.30
C LEU A 121 4.30 -17.81 3.41
N ARG A 122 3.79 -18.02 2.18
CA ARG A 122 4.35 -18.97 1.20
C ARG A 122 5.62 -18.47 0.53
N GLY A 123 5.71 -17.15 0.26
CA GLY A 123 6.78 -16.53 -0.53
C GLY A 123 8.14 -16.35 0.18
N ARG A 124 8.32 -16.83 1.42
CA ARG A 124 9.48 -16.61 2.28
C ARG A 124 10.84 -17.05 1.75
N LYS A 125 10.90 -17.89 0.72
CA LYS A 125 12.14 -18.54 0.24
C LYS A 125 12.61 -18.07 -1.13
N ALA A 126 11.99 -17.09 -1.76
CA ALA A 126 12.40 -16.61 -3.08
C ALA A 126 13.71 -15.80 -2.96
N GLN A 127 14.83 -16.44 -3.24
CA GLN A 127 16.10 -15.75 -3.43
C GLN A 127 16.06 -15.09 -4.82
N GLY A 128 16.17 -13.74 -4.85
CA GLY A 128 16.26 -13.01 -6.10
C GLY A 128 17.63 -13.17 -6.78
N VAL A 129 17.71 -12.90 -8.07
CA VAL A 129 18.96 -12.90 -8.83
C VAL A 129 19.67 -11.56 -8.63
N PRO A 130 20.89 -11.55 -8.03
CA PRO A 130 21.66 -10.31 -7.89
C PRO A 130 21.92 -9.69 -9.28
N GLY A 131 21.79 -8.37 -9.40
CA GLY A 131 22.02 -7.68 -10.66
C GLY A 131 20.84 -7.73 -11.67
N ALA A 132 19.68 -8.30 -11.28
CA ALA A 132 18.50 -8.29 -12.14
C ALA A 132 18.09 -6.87 -12.50
N GLU A 133 17.97 -6.61 -13.81
CA GLU A 133 17.60 -5.32 -14.40
C GLU A 133 16.40 -5.46 -15.34
N CYS A 134 15.74 -4.34 -15.61
CA CYS A 134 14.70 -4.32 -16.62
C CYS A 134 15.30 -4.09 -18.01
N ASN A 135 15.10 -5.06 -18.87
CA ASN A 135 15.52 -5.07 -20.26
C ASN A 135 14.30 -5.25 -21.19
N ARG A 136 14.55 -5.28 -22.50
CA ARG A 136 13.46 -5.42 -23.48
C ARG A 136 12.73 -6.76 -23.37
N GLU A 137 13.40 -7.80 -22.90
CA GLU A 137 12.84 -9.15 -22.82
C GLU A 137 11.80 -9.27 -21.70
N ASN A 138 12.05 -8.64 -20.53
CA ASN A 138 11.12 -8.69 -19.40
C ASN A 138 10.15 -7.50 -19.35
N ALA A 139 10.34 -6.48 -20.21
CA ALA A 139 9.49 -5.29 -20.28
C ALA A 139 7.98 -5.61 -20.42
N PRO A 140 7.53 -6.53 -21.30
CA PRO A 140 6.10 -6.84 -21.40
C PRO A 140 5.52 -7.41 -20.11
N ARG A 141 6.30 -8.22 -19.38
CA ARG A 141 5.90 -8.77 -18.07
C ARG A 141 5.81 -7.67 -17.03
N VAL A 142 6.81 -6.78 -16.97
CA VAL A 142 6.84 -5.64 -16.03
C VAL A 142 5.64 -4.73 -16.25
N LEU A 143 5.34 -4.39 -17.52
CA LEU A 143 4.17 -3.58 -17.88
C LEU A 143 2.85 -4.28 -17.56
N GLY A 144 2.73 -5.58 -17.85
CA GLY A 144 1.52 -6.36 -17.54
C GLY A 144 1.25 -6.47 -16.04
N TYR A 145 2.28 -6.78 -15.25
CA TYR A 145 2.16 -6.78 -13.79
C TYR A 145 1.89 -5.38 -13.24
N GLY A 146 2.52 -4.34 -13.81
CA GLY A 146 2.29 -2.94 -13.45
C GLY A 146 0.83 -2.54 -13.67
N LEU A 147 0.29 -2.82 -14.86
CA LEU A 147 -1.11 -2.53 -15.19
C LEU A 147 -2.07 -3.29 -14.27
N GLY A 148 -1.89 -4.59 -14.12
CA GLY A 148 -2.77 -5.43 -13.28
C GLY A 148 -2.75 -4.98 -11.81
N THR A 149 -1.57 -4.82 -11.22
CA THR A 149 -1.47 -4.34 -9.83
C THR A 149 -1.95 -2.90 -9.69
N GLY A 150 -1.79 -2.06 -10.71
CA GLY A 150 -2.35 -0.72 -10.76
C GLY A 150 -3.88 -0.73 -10.68
N VAL A 151 -4.56 -1.58 -11.48
CA VAL A 151 -6.02 -1.74 -11.42
C VAL A 151 -6.47 -2.14 -10.01
N PHE A 152 -5.86 -3.16 -9.41
CA PHE A 152 -6.16 -3.58 -8.05
C PHE A 152 -5.89 -2.48 -7.02
N SER A 153 -4.76 -1.79 -7.15
CA SER A 153 -4.38 -0.70 -6.28
C SER A 153 -5.39 0.45 -6.32
N GLY A 154 -5.79 0.87 -7.51
CA GLY A 154 -6.77 1.93 -7.70
C GLY A 154 -8.15 1.53 -7.21
N PHE A 155 -8.59 0.30 -7.53
CA PHE A 155 -9.90 -0.22 -7.15
C PHE A 155 -10.11 -0.23 -5.64
N PHE A 156 -9.11 -0.66 -4.87
CA PHE A 156 -9.18 -0.72 -3.41
C PHE A 156 -8.60 0.52 -2.71
N GLY A 157 -7.94 1.42 -3.44
CA GLY A 157 -7.39 2.65 -2.88
C GLY A 157 -6.19 2.50 -1.95
N ILE A 158 -5.47 1.40 -2.01
CA ILE A 158 -4.43 1.01 -1.03
C ILE A 158 -3.01 1.37 -1.44
N GLY A 159 -2.83 2.08 -2.57
CA GLY A 159 -1.49 2.28 -3.12
C GLY A 159 -0.81 0.99 -3.62
N GLY A 160 -1.42 -0.18 -3.41
CA GLY A 160 -1.05 -1.49 -3.98
C GLY A 160 0.31 -2.06 -3.57
N GLY A 161 0.99 -1.46 -2.61
CA GLY A 161 2.37 -1.81 -2.29
C GLY A 161 2.61 -3.29 -2.01
N PHE A 162 1.65 -3.96 -1.40
CA PHE A 162 1.74 -5.39 -1.08
C PHE A 162 1.65 -6.32 -2.30
N LEU A 163 1.01 -5.87 -3.40
CA LEU A 163 0.99 -6.61 -4.68
C LEU A 163 2.16 -6.22 -5.59
N ILE A 164 2.66 -4.99 -5.47
CA ILE A 164 3.74 -4.47 -6.31
C ILE A 164 5.05 -5.22 -6.04
N VAL A 165 5.39 -5.47 -4.76
CA VAL A 165 6.62 -6.20 -4.40
C VAL A 165 6.65 -7.60 -5.03
N PRO A 166 5.66 -8.50 -4.82
CA PRO A 166 5.65 -9.78 -5.50
C PRO A 166 5.53 -9.66 -7.01
N GLY A 167 4.84 -8.65 -7.54
CA GLY A 167 4.76 -8.38 -8.99
C GLY A 167 6.12 -8.04 -9.60
N LEU A 168 6.91 -7.20 -8.93
CA LEU A 168 8.28 -6.88 -9.34
C LEU A 168 9.19 -8.11 -9.27
N VAL A 169 9.14 -8.88 -8.18
CA VAL A 169 9.93 -10.12 -8.05
C VAL A 169 9.53 -11.14 -9.12
N ALA A 170 8.24 -11.32 -9.39
CA ALA A 170 7.76 -12.27 -10.40
C ALA A 170 8.13 -11.85 -11.83
N SER A 171 8.12 -10.55 -12.13
CA SER A 171 8.42 -10.03 -13.47
C SER A 171 9.91 -9.92 -13.78
N THR A 172 10.76 -9.66 -12.76
CA THR A 172 12.17 -9.34 -12.94
C THR A 172 13.14 -10.29 -12.24
N ARG A 173 12.65 -11.06 -11.26
CA ARG A 173 13.46 -11.89 -10.35
C ARG A 173 14.48 -11.08 -9.52
N MET A 174 14.26 -9.76 -9.32
CA MET A 174 15.18 -8.95 -8.53
C MET A 174 15.19 -9.35 -7.05
N PRO A 175 16.30 -9.09 -6.33
CA PRO A 175 16.38 -9.29 -4.89
C PRO A 175 15.30 -8.52 -4.13
N MET A 176 14.80 -9.07 -3.02
CA MET A 176 13.70 -8.51 -2.24
C MET A 176 13.95 -7.06 -1.82
N ILE A 177 15.18 -6.73 -1.40
CA ILE A 177 15.54 -5.36 -0.99
C ILE A 177 15.37 -4.36 -2.14
N ASN A 178 15.73 -4.74 -3.36
CA ASN A 178 15.53 -3.92 -4.55
C ASN A 178 14.06 -3.84 -4.94
N ALA A 179 13.30 -4.94 -4.80
CA ALA A 179 11.86 -4.95 -5.06
C ALA A 179 11.12 -4.02 -4.09
N VAL A 180 11.47 -4.05 -2.79
CA VAL A 180 10.92 -3.15 -1.76
C VAL A 180 11.22 -1.68 -2.11
N GLY A 181 12.47 -1.31 -2.33
CA GLY A 181 12.82 0.07 -2.69
C GLY A 181 12.18 0.53 -4.00
N THR A 182 12.17 -0.34 -5.02
CA THR A 182 11.58 -0.04 -6.35
C THR A 182 10.06 0.05 -6.28
N SER A 183 9.40 -0.74 -5.44
CA SER A 183 7.94 -0.70 -5.27
C SER A 183 7.43 0.67 -4.79
N LEU A 184 8.22 1.39 -4.01
CA LEU A 184 7.83 2.71 -3.50
C LEU A 184 7.63 3.75 -4.62
N VAL A 185 8.31 3.61 -5.76
CA VAL A 185 8.04 4.42 -6.97
C VAL A 185 6.60 4.19 -7.45
N ALA A 186 6.22 2.93 -7.57
CA ALA A 186 4.88 2.56 -8.03
C ALA A 186 3.79 2.88 -6.99
N VAL A 187 4.06 2.63 -5.69
CA VAL A 187 3.12 2.99 -4.60
C VAL A 187 2.82 4.49 -4.59
N THR A 188 3.87 5.31 -4.73
CA THR A 188 3.71 6.77 -4.80
C THR A 188 2.87 7.16 -6.02
N ALA A 189 3.20 6.62 -7.19
CA ALA A 189 2.49 6.94 -8.44
C ALA A 189 1.02 6.48 -8.41
N PHE A 190 0.76 5.25 -8.00
CA PHE A 190 -0.61 4.70 -7.94
C PHE A 190 -1.45 5.39 -6.88
N GLY A 191 -0.86 5.63 -5.71
CA GLY A 191 -1.52 6.33 -4.61
C GLY A 191 -1.88 7.76 -5.00
N LEU A 192 -0.96 8.51 -5.64
CA LEU A 192 -1.25 9.85 -6.15
C LEU A 192 -2.35 9.82 -7.24
N THR A 193 -2.27 8.88 -8.18
CA THR A 193 -3.28 8.74 -9.24
C THR A 193 -4.66 8.49 -8.64
N THR A 194 -4.76 7.57 -7.68
CA THR A 194 -6.00 7.26 -6.98
C THR A 194 -6.48 8.47 -6.17
N ALA A 195 -5.59 9.11 -5.41
CA ALA A 195 -5.93 10.28 -4.60
C ALA A 195 -6.46 11.43 -5.44
N VAL A 196 -5.82 11.74 -6.57
CA VAL A 196 -6.28 12.77 -7.51
C VAL A 196 -7.67 12.42 -8.06
N ASN A 197 -7.87 11.16 -8.49
CA ASN A 197 -9.16 10.73 -9.02
C ASN A 197 -10.29 10.80 -7.97
N TYR A 198 -10.00 10.49 -6.70
CA TYR A 198 -10.96 10.64 -5.59
C TYR A 198 -11.14 12.10 -5.18
N ALA A 199 -10.07 12.91 -5.19
CA ALA A 199 -10.13 14.35 -4.89
C ALA A 199 -11.01 15.12 -5.88
N LEU A 200 -10.92 14.80 -7.18
CA LEU A 200 -11.79 15.37 -8.23
C LEU A 200 -13.28 15.05 -7.99
N SER A 201 -13.58 14.01 -7.22
CA SER A 201 -14.95 13.66 -6.82
C SER A 201 -15.33 14.15 -5.42
N GLY A 202 -14.49 14.98 -4.77
CA GLY A 202 -14.74 15.49 -3.41
C GLY A 202 -14.62 14.41 -2.31
N LEU A 203 -13.96 13.30 -2.59
CA LEU A 203 -13.86 12.12 -1.72
C LEU A 203 -12.51 12.06 -0.97
N VAL A 204 -11.96 13.20 -0.59
CA VAL A 204 -10.73 13.31 0.23
C VAL A 204 -10.98 14.26 1.39
N ASP A 205 -10.70 13.81 2.60
CA ASP A 205 -10.65 14.66 3.79
C ASP A 205 -9.22 15.18 3.98
N TRP A 206 -8.98 16.44 3.58
CA TRP A 206 -7.66 17.06 3.57
C TRP A 206 -7.04 17.22 4.96
N PRO A 207 -7.78 17.69 6.00
CA PRO A 207 -7.25 17.78 7.35
C PRO A 207 -6.83 16.42 7.90
N LEU A 208 -7.67 15.38 7.72
CA LEU A 208 -7.36 14.03 8.15
C LEU A 208 -6.15 13.46 7.40
N ALA A 209 -6.05 13.70 6.07
CA ALA A 209 -4.90 13.29 5.28
C ALA A 209 -3.60 13.90 5.84
N GLY A 210 -3.60 15.20 6.15
CA GLY A 210 -2.45 15.90 6.72
C GLY A 210 -1.99 15.28 8.05
N VAL A 211 -2.91 15.04 8.95
CA VAL A 211 -2.61 14.43 10.26
C VAL A 211 -2.09 13.00 10.11
N PHE A 212 -2.72 12.22 9.23
CA PHE A 212 -2.30 10.85 8.94
C PHE A 212 -0.90 10.79 8.31
N ILE A 213 -0.57 11.74 7.39
CA ILE A 213 0.76 11.86 6.78
C ILE A 213 1.81 12.17 7.85
N MET A 214 1.55 13.13 8.76
CA MET A 214 2.49 13.48 9.83
C MET A 214 2.77 12.27 10.73
N GLY A 215 1.72 11.57 11.17
CA GLY A 215 1.88 10.31 11.90
C GLY A 215 2.67 9.28 11.12
N GLY A 216 2.38 9.14 9.83
CA GLY A 216 3.01 8.19 8.95
C GLY A 216 4.51 8.44 8.71
N ILE A 217 4.93 9.69 8.61
CA ILE A 217 6.36 10.06 8.53
C ILE A 217 7.09 9.65 9.81
N ALA A 218 6.54 10.00 10.98
CA ALA A 218 7.12 9.64 12.27
C ALA A 218 7.20 8.10 12.44
N GLY A 219 6.12 7.39 12.09
CA GLY A 219 6.07 5.94 12.09
C GLY A 219 7.05 5.32 11.11
N GLY A 220 7.15 5.84 9.88
CA GLY A 220 8.06 5.35 8.85
C GLY A 220 9.53 5.43 9.26
N LEU A 221 9.94 6.54 9.86
CA LEU A 221 11.30 6.70 10.38
C LEU A 221 11.61 5.68 11.47
N SER A 222 10.70 5.48 12.42
CA SER A 222 10.87 4.48 13.49
C SER A 222 10.83 3.05 12.93
N GLY A 223 9.99 2.78 11.94
CA GLY A 223 9.89 1.48 11.27
C GLY A 223 11.16 1.09 10.52
N THR A 224 11.79 2.02 9.80
CA THR A 224 13.07 1.77 9.10
C THR A 224 14.22 1.49 10.07
N ILE A 225 14.25 2.18 11.22
CA ILE A 225 15.23 1.91 12.29
C ILE A 225 15.01 0.51 12.87
N ALA A 226 13.76 0.15 13.13
CA ALA A 226 13.40 -1.17 13.65
C ALA A 226 13.72 -2.28 12.64
N ALA A 227 13.48 -2.07 11.34
CA ALA A 227 13.83 -3.02 10.27
C ALA A 227 15.32 -3.33 10.26
N LYS A 228 16.17 -2.32 10.40
CA LYS A 228 17.64 -2.48 10.44
C LYS A 228 18.11 -3.32 11.65
N ARG A 229 17.41 -3.20 12.78
CA ARG A 229 17.74 -3.98 14.01
C ARG A 229 17.20 -5.41 13.99
N LEU A 230 16.08 -5.63 13.29
CA LEU A 230 15.37 -6.92 13.24
C LEU A 230 15.68 -7.73 11.97
N SER A 231 16.65 -7.31 11.16
CA SER A 231 17.00 -7.84 9.83
C SER A 231 17.39 -9.33 9.78
N GLY A 232 17.28 -10.10 10.87
CA GLY A 232 17.67 -11.51 10.98
C GLY A 232 16.54 -12.53 10.85
N ALA A 233 15.28 -12.17 10.73
CA ALA A 233 14.26 -13.17 10.89
C ALA A 233 13.02 -12.96 10.01
N GLY A 234 12.60 -14.00 9.32
CA GLY A 234 11.24 -14.13 8.78
C GLY A 234 10.11 -13.95 9.83
N ALA A 235 10.45 -13.69 11.08
CA ALA A 235 9.58 -13.34 12.20
C ALA A 235 8.77 -12.07 11.88
N LEU A 236 9.39 -11.05 11.30
CA LEU A 236 8.72 -9.80 10.95
C LEU A 236 7.60 -10.00 9.94
N THR A 237 7.85 -10.81 8.90
CA THR A 237 6.83 -11.19 7.90
C THR A 237 5.70 -11.97 8.54
N THR A 238 5.99 -12.82 9.56
CA THR A 238 4.96 -13.59 10.26
C THR A 238 4.08 -12.71 11.13
N VAL A 239 4.68 -11.82 11.90
CA VAL A 239 3.93 -10.88 12.75
C VAL A 239 3.04 -9.99 11.90
N PHE A 240 3.57 -9.48 10.77
CA PHE A 240 2.80 -8.65 9.86
C PHE A 240 1.67 -9.43 9.17
N ALA A 241 1.93 -10.66 8.71
CA ALA A 241 0.88 -11.52 8.17
C ALA A 241 -0.20 -11.84 9.22
N GLY A 242 0.20 -12.10 10.46
CA GLY A 242 -0.74 -12.28 11.58
C GLY A 242 -1.63 -11.06 11.79
N LEU A 243 -1.06 -9.86 11.76
CA LEU A 243 -1.82 -8.62 11.87
C LEU A 243 -2.82 -8.46 10.70
N ILE A 244 -2.39 -8.77 9.48
CA ILE A 244 -3.28 -8.75 8.30
C ILE A 244 -4.46 -9.71 8.50
N PHE A 245 -4.22 -10.93 8.98
CA PHE A 245 -5.31 -11.91 9.22
C PHE A 245 -6.29 -11.43 10.29
N VAL A 246 -5.80 -10.86 11.40
CA VAL A 246 -6.66 -10.30 12.46
C VAL A 246 -7.54 -9.19 11.91
N VAL A 247 -6.95 -8.23 11.18
CA VAL A 247 -7.68 -7.11 10.60
C VAL A 247 -8.66 -7.59 9.53
N ALA A 248 -8.25 -8.51 8.66
CA ALA A 248 -9.11 -9.06 7.60
C ALA A 248 -10.31 -9.82 8.18
N THR A 249 -10.09 -10.64 9.21
CA THR A 249 -11.17 -11.39 9.89
C THR A 249 -12.17 -10.42 10.54
N TYR A 250 -11.66 -9.38 11.23
CA TYR A 250 -12.50 -8.35 11.82
C TYR A 250 -13.34 -7.61 10.76
N MET A 251 -12.71 -7.26 9.62
CA MET A 251 -13.39 -6.61 8.49
C MET A 251 -14.47 -7.50 7.89
N LEU A 252 -14.19 -8.79 7.67
CA LEU A 252 -15.18 -9.73 7.15
C LEU A 252 -16.37 -9.85 8.08
N TRP A 253 -16.12 -10.03 9.38
CA TRP A 253 -17.20 -10.13 10.38
C TRP A 253 -18.07 -8.87 10.40
N LYS A 254 -17.46 -7.69 10.36
CA LYS A 254 -18.18 -6.42 10.41
C LYS A 254 -18.91 -6.11 9.10
N SER A 255 -18.27 -6.36 7.96
CA SER A 255 -18.89 -6.15 6.64
C SER A 255 -20.02 -7.15 6.36
N TRP A 256 -19.91 -8.40 6.83
CA TRP A 256 -20.97 -9.39 6.71
C TRP A 256 -22.27 -8.96 7.44
N ASN A 257 -22.12 -8.36 8.61
CA ASN A 257 -23.27 -7.87 9.38
C ASN A 257 -23.86 -6.55 8.84
N ALA A 258 -23.19 -5.91 7.87
CA ALA A 258 -23.63 -4.66 7.25
C ALA A 258 -24.15 -4.82 5.81
N LEU A 259 -24.01 -6.03 5.21
CA LEU A 259 -24.58 -6.42 3.92
C LEU A 259 -26.01 -6.90 4.08
#